data_91f4419ea4b6627be0972d6397af29f2
#
_entry.id   91f4419ea4b6627be0972d6397af29f2
#
_cell.length_a   1.000
_cell.length_b   1.000
_cell.length_c   1.000
_cell.angle_alpha   90.00
_cell.angle_beta   90.00
_cell.angle_gamma   90.00
#
_symmetry.space_group_name_H-M   'P 1'
#
loop_
_entity.id
_entity.type
_entity.pdbx_description
1 polymer ?
#
loop_
_entity_poly.entity_id
_entity_poly.type
_entity_poly.pdbx_seq_one_letter_code
_entity_poly.pdbx_strand_id
1 'polypeptide(L)'
;WICNLRDMNNRGDLNTEQQNENSLNIDKMEVEEILHAINNEDASIAIAVKTAIPQIKETVNHTIFSIKNGGRVFYVGAGTSGRLGVLDASEIPPTFSASTDNFIGIISGGDEALRRSIEGAEDNATEAIKDLEGFKLDNKDTLIGISCSGAASYVISALDHARERGASTTYIVTNPQPHMM
;
A
#
# COMPACT_ATOMS: atom_id res chain seq x y z
N TRP A 1 -0.08 -21.07 -9.95
CA TRP A 1 -0.22 -21.61 -8.60
C TRP A 1 -1.54 -21.07 -8.05
N ILE A 2 -2.53 -21.98 -7.87
CA ILE A 2 -3.81 -21.67 -7.24
C ILE A 2 -3.55 -21.78 -5.73
N CYS A 3 -3.39 -20.65 -5.05
CA CYS A 3 -3.34 -20.63 -3.59
C CYS A 3 -4.75 -20.85 -3.07
N ASN A 4 -4.94 -21.89 -2.28
CA ASN A 4 -6.23 -22.23 -1.67
C ASN A 4 -6.63 -21.13 -0.68
N LEU A 5 -7.79 -20.51 -0.91
CA LEU A 5 -8.45 -19.52 -0.04
C LEU A 5 -8.74 -20.02 1.40
N ARG A 6 -8.32 -21.24 1.76
CA ARG A 6 -8.59 -21.88 3.05
C ARG A 6 -7.61 -21.52 4.18
N ASP A 7 -6.46 -20.89 3.88
CA ASP A 7 -5.44 -20.57 4.90
C ASP A 7 -5.47 -19.10 5.39
N MET A 8 -6.50 -18.34 5.04
CA MET A 8 -6.65 -16.93 5.46
C MET A 8 -6.97 -16.73 6.97
N ASN A 9 -6.97 -17.79 7.79
CA ASN A 9 -7.50 -17.71 9.15
C ASN A 9 -6.46 -17.44 10.24
N ASN A 10 -5.19 -17.24 9.94
CA ASN A 10 -4.22 -16.95 11.00
C ASN A 10 -3.40 -15.69 10.68
N ARG A 11 -4.05 -14.51 10.76
CA ARG A 11 -3.35 -13.20 10.69
C ARG A 11 -2.26 -13.09 11.77
N GLY A 12 -2.40 -13.82 12.88
CA GLY A 12 -1.42 -13.82 13.96
C GLY A 12 -0.02 -14.35 13.58
N ASP A 13 0.13 -15.06 12.47
CA ASP A 13 1.42 -15.56 11.99
C ASP A 13 2.18 -14.53 11.11
N LEU A 14 1.54 -13.40 10.78
CA LEU A 14 2.17 -12.35 10.00
C LEU A 14 3.26 -11.64 10.81
N ASN A 15 4.39 -11.33 10.19
CA ASN A 15 5.47 -10.59 10.85
C ASN A 15 5.00 -9.24 11.43
N THR A 16 4.00 -8.60 10.77
CA THR A 16 3.41 -7.34 11.24
C THR A 16 2.56 -7.49 12.51
N GLU A 17 2.19 -8.72 12.88
CA GLU A 17 1.43 -9.03 14.09
C GLU A 17 2.32 -9.59 15.21
N GLN A 18 3.61 -9.81 14.94
CA GLN A 18 4.56 -10.27 15.94
C GLN A 18 5.04 -9.13 16.85
N GLN A 19 5.33 -9.45 18.09
CA GLN A 19 5.96 -8.49 19.00
C GLN A 19 7.40 -8.22 18.56
N ASN A 20 7.79 -6.96 18.55
CA ASN A 20 9.17 -6.57 18.31
C ASN A 20 10.01 -6.86 19.56
N GLU A 21 11.05 -7.69 19.40
CA GLU A 21 11.92 -8.13 20.52
C GLU A 21 12.62 -6.95 21.20
N ASN A 22 12.93 -5.87 20.46
CA ASN A 22 13.62 -4.69 20.98
C ASN A 22 12.69 -3.76 21.79
N SER A 23 11.37 -4.01 21.78
CA SER A 23 10.37 -3.21 22.49
C SER A 23 9.50 -3.99 23.46
N LEU A 24 9.87 -5.25 23.81
CA LEU A 24 9.07 -6.12 24.71
C LEU A 24 8.78 -5.53 26.09
N ASN A 25 9.64 -4.66 26.61
CA ASN A 25 9.46 -4.01 27.92
C ASN A 25 9.31 -2.49 27.80
N ILE A 26 8.76 -1.99 26.70
CA ILE A 26 8.66 -0.56 26.42
C ILE A 26 7.89 0.20 27.52
N ASP A 27 6.94 -0.46 28.18
CA ASP A 27 6.14 0.04 29.30
C ASP A 27 6.96 0.28 30.58
N LYS A 28 8.20 -0.24 30.66
CA LYS A 28 9.11 -0.13 31.82
C LYS A 28 10.37 0.69 31.51
N MET A 29 10.52 1.09 30.25
CA MET A 29 11.68 1.85 29.80
C MET A 29 11.57 3.32 30.18
N GLU A 30 12.69 3.98 30.47
CA GLU A 30 12.79 5.42 30.55
C GLU A 30 12.56 6.04 29.17
N VAL A 31 12.12 7.32 29.13
CA VAL A 31 11.79 8.02 27.88
C VAL A 31 12.95 7.99 26.88
N GLU A 32 14.19 8.18 27.36
CA GLU A 32 15.38 8.16 26.50
C GLU A 32 15.60 6.76 25.87
N GLU A 33 15.37 5.70 26.62
CA GLU A 33 15.49 4.31 26.14
C GLU A 33 14.43 4.01 25.06
N ILE A 34 13.18 4.49 25.24
CA ILE A 34 12.09 4.36 24.27
C ILE A 34 12.48 5.05 22.96
N LEU A 35 13.01 6.31 23.05
CA LEU A 35 13.41 7.07 21.87
C LEU A 35 14.56 6.38 21.12
N HIS A 36 15.53 5.81 21.83
CA HIS A 36 16.62 5.06 21.22
C HIS A 36 16.12 3.76 20.59
N ALA A 37 15.20 3.03 21.23
CA ALA A 37 14.62 1.82 20.65
C ALA A 37 13.90 2.12 19.33
N ILE A 38 13.07 3.14 19.27
CA ILE A 38 12.38 3.57 18.04
C ILE A 38 13.39 3.98 16.96
N ASN A 39 14.37 4.81 17.31
CA ASN A 39 15.36 5.31 16.34
C ASN A 39 16.22 4.19 15.75
N ASN A 40 16.56 3.19 16.56
CA ASN A 40 17.31 2.02 16.10
C ASN A 40 16.52 1.15 15.13
N GLU A 41 15.22 0.97 15.37
CA GLU A 41 14.32 0.28 14.44
C GLU A 41 14.23 1.06 13.13
N ASP A 42 14.00 2.37 13.18
CA ASP A 42 13.91 3.24 12.01
C ASP A 42 15.19 3.18 11.15
N ALA A 43 16.38 3.08 11.77
CA ALA A 43 17.63 2.97 11.06
C ALA A 43 17.75 1.68 10.19
N SER A 44 17.00 0.62 10.56
CA SER A 44 16.96 -0.62 9.79
C SER A 44 16.15 -0.52 8.48
N ILE A 45 15.21 0.43 8.40
CA ILE A 45 14.26 0.57 7.28
C ILE A 45 15.01 0.86 5.97
N ALA A 46 15.96 1.78 5.98
CA ALA A 46 16.72 2.13 4.78
C ALA A 46 17.52 0.93 4.22
N ILE A 47 17.98 0.06 5.10
CA ILE A 47 18.70 -1.17 4.71
C ILE A 47 17.72 -2.15 4.05
N ALA A 48 16.52 -2.32 4.61
CA ALA A 48 15.49 -3.16 4.04
C ALA A 48 15.04 -2.65 2.66
N VAL A 49 14.78 -1.35 2.52
CA VAL A 49 14.41 -0.72 1.24
C VAL A 49 15.51 -0.91 0.18
N LYS A 50 16.79 -0.86 0.57
CA LYS A 50 17.90 -1.09 -0.35
C LYS A 50 17.82 -2.45 -1.05
N THR A 51 17.29 -3.48 -0.39
CA THR A 51 17.14 -4.81 -1.00
C THR A 51 16.03 -4.85 -2.04
N ALA A 52 15.04 -3.95 -1.94
CA ALA A 52 13.90 -3.85 -2.86
C ALA A 52 14.14 -2.88 -4.04
N ILE A 53 15.32 -2.24 -4.13
CA ILE A 53 15.63 -1.30 -5.23
C ILE A 53 15.37 -1.87 -6.62
N PRO A 54 15.68 -3.14 -6.95
CA PRO A 54 15.35 -3.69 -8.26
C PRO A 54 13.86 -3.66 -8.58
N GLN A 55 13.00 -4.03 -7.62
CA GLN A 55 11.55 -4.03 -7.78
C GLN A 55 10.98 -2.60 -7.83
N ILE A 56 11.53 -1.70 -7.02
CA ILE A 56 11.20 -0.27 -7.06
C ILE A 56 11.50 0.31 -8.45
N LYS A 57 12.65 -0.05 -9.06
CA LYS A 57 13.01 0.36 -10.41
C LYS A 57 11.96 -0.08 -11.43
N GLU A 58 11.44 -1.31 -11.34
CA GLU A 58 10.40 -1.79 -12.23
C GLU A 58 9.10 -0.99 -12.06
N THR A 59 8.69 -0.74 -10.82
CA THR A 59 7.52 0.11 -10.52
C THR A 59 7.68 1.51 -11.12
N VAL A 60 8.85 2.13 -10.96
CA VAL A 60 9.15 3.44 -11.56
C VAL A 60 9.07 3.39 -13.07
N ASN A 61 9.56 2.33 -13.72
CA ASN A 61 9.48 2.17 -15.17
C ASN A 61 8.01 2.05 -15.63
N HIS A 62 7.16 1.32 -14.93
CA HIS A 62 5.72 1.24 -15.21
C HIS A 62 5.04 2.60 -15.05
N THR A 63 5.34 3.33 -13.97
CA THR A 63 4.84 4.70 -13.75
C THR A 63 5.23 5.64 -14.89
N ILE A 64 6.51 5.63 -15.31
CA ILE A 64 7.00 6.43 -16.42
C ILE A 64 6.28 6.06 -17.72
N PHE A 65 6.10 4.76 -17.97
CA PHE A 65 5.38 4.28 -19.15
C PHE A 65 3.94 4.80 -19.16
N SER A 66 3.21 4.66 -18.04
CA SER A 66 1.84 5.14 -17.93
C SER A 66 1.72 6.62 -18.24
N ILE A 67 2.49 7.46 -17.56
CA ILE A 67 2.45 8.93 -17.76
C ILE A 67 2.81 9.31 -19.19
N LYS A 68 3.84 8.70 -19.80
CA LYS A 68 4.25 9.01 -21.18
C LYS A 68 3.22 8.59 -22.24
N ASN A 69 2.38 7.60 -21.93
CA ASN A 69 1.37 7.09 -22.87
C ASN A 69 -0.05 7.62 -22.57
N GLY A 70 -0.17 8.66 -21.74
CA GLY A 70 -1.45 9.26 -21.38
C GLY A 70 -2.30 8.42 -20.45
N GLY A 71 -1.69 7.49 -19.72
CA GLY A 71 -2.26 6.77 -18.59
C GLY A 71 -2.03 7.50 -17.26
N ARG A 72 -2.44 6.88 -16.16
CA ARG A 72 -2.45 7.44 -14.80
C ARG A 72 -1.80 6.47 -13.83
N VAL A 73 -1.45 6.98 -12.66
CA VAL A 73 -0.94 6.19 -11.54
C VAL A 73 -1.96 6.24 -10.40
N PHE A 74 -2.38 5.09 -9.93
CA PHE A 74 -3.31 4.96 -8.80
C PHE A 74 -2.58 4.40 -7.59
N TYR A 75 -2.73 5.07 -6.44
CA TYR A 75 -2.40 4.51 -5.14
C TYR A 75 -3.67 4.00 -4.48
N VAL A 76 -3.65 2.77 -3.99
CA VAL A 76 -4.79 2.16 -3.30
C VAL A 76 -4.34 1.59 -1.97
N GLY A 77 -5.00 1.95 -0.89
CA GLY A 77 -4.68 1.47 0.44
C GLY A 77 -5.81 1.62 1.44
N ALA A 78 -5.67 0.99 2.60
CA ALA A 78 -6.57 1.15 3.72
C ALA A 78 -5.84 1.82 4.91
N GLY A 79 -6.55 2.56 5.75
CA GLY A 79 -6.00 3.19 6.93
C GLY A 79 -4.80 4.10 6.61
N THR A 80 -3.69 3.93 7.34
CA THR A 80 -2.47 4.72 7.14
C THR A 80 -1.88 4.54 5.74
N SER A 81 -1.89 3.33 5.20
CA SER A 81 -1.39 3.04 3.85
C SER A 81 -2.15 3.85 2.78
N GLY A 82 -3.49 3.91 2.89
CA GLY A 82 -4.31 4.73 2.00
C GLY A 82 -4.05 6.23 2.16
N ARG A 83 -3.87 6.71 3.40
CA ARG A 83 -3.53 8.12 3.67
C ARG A 83 -2.19 8.52 3.06
N LEU A 84 -1.18 7.65 3.11
CA LEU A 84 0.12 7.89 2.47
C LEU A 84 -0.02 7.99 0.95
N GLY A 85 -0.80 7.12 0.32
CA GLY A 85 -1.06 7.18 -1.12
C GLY A 85 -1.77 8.46 -1.53
N VAL A 86 -2.79 8.91 -0.77
CA VAL A 86 -3.49 10.18 -1.03
C VAL A 86 -2.56 11.37 -0.79
N LEU A 87 -1.74 11.34 0.27
CA LEU A 87 -0.75 12.39 0.55
C LEU A 87 0.21 12.56 -0.62
N ASP A 88 0.84 11.48 -1.08
CA ASP A 88 1.78 11.53 -2.21
C ASP A 88 1.09 12.06 -3.48
N ALA A 89 -0.08 11.52 -3.83
CA ALA A 89 -0.83 11.97 -4.99
C ALA A 89 -1.16 13.48 -4.94
N SER A 90 -1.47 14.01 -3.76
CA SER A 90 -1.82 15.43 -3.57
C SER A 90 -0.61 16.38 -3.69
N GLU A 91 0.60 15.88 -3.39
CA GLU A 91 1.84 16.67 -3.43
C GLU A 91 2.50 16.69 -4.83
N ILE A 92 2.15 15.78 -5.72
CA ILE A 92 2.72 15.71 -7.07
C ILE A 92 2.42 16.97 -7.90
N PRO A 93 1.18 17.50 -7.96
CA PRO A 93 0.89 18.70 -8.76
C PRO A 93 1.67 19.95 -8.31
N PRO A 94 1.68 20.35 -7.02
CA PRO A 94 2.39 21.54 -6.58
C PRO A 94 3.92 21.38 -6.68
N THR A 95 4.45 20.17 -6.48
CA THR A 95 5.89 19.93 -6.46
C THR A 95 6.48 19.83 -7.86
N PHE A 96 5.77 19.18 -8.78
CA PHE A 96 6.28 18.86 -10.12
C PHE A 96 5.53 19.53 -11.26
N SER A 97 4.56 20.40 -10.97
CA SER A 97 3.68 21.05 -11.96
C SER A 97 2.97 20.03 -12.85
N ALA A 98 2.64 18.86 -12.31
CA ALA A 98 1.91 17.81 -13.00
C ALA A 98 0.40 18.07 -12.98
N SER A 99 -0.35 17.41 -13.91
CA SER A 99 -1.81 17.41 -13.83
C SER A 99 -2.29 16.69 -12.58
N THR A 100 -3.35 17.20 -11.96
CA THR A 100 -4.06 16.55 -10.84
C THR A 100 -4.62 15.19 -11.19
N ASP A 101 -4.79 14.91 -12.50
CA ASP A 101 -5.34 13.65 -13.00
C ASP A 101 -4.28 12.56 -13.19
N ASN A 102 -2.99 12.90 -13.09
CA ASN A 102 -1.90 11.95 -13.35
C ASN A 102 -1.69 10.96 -12.20
N PHE A 103 -1.85 11.41 -10.96
CA PHE A 103 -1.69 10.59 -9.75
C PHE A 103 -2.96 10.68 -8.91
N ILE A 104 -3.53 9.54 -8.57
CA ILE A 104 -4.83 9.44 -7.92
C ILE A 104 -4.68 8.55 -6.68
N GLY A 105 -4.95 9.11 -5.51
CA GLY A 105 -4.98 8.35 -4.26
C GLY A 105 -6.41 7.88 -3.94
N ILE A 106 -6.57 6.60 -3.66
CA ILE A 106 -7.82 5.97 -3.28
C ILE A 106 -7.64 5.31 -1.91
N ILE A 107 -8.49 5.66 -0.97
CA ILE A 107 -8.48 5.12 0.39
C ILE A 107 -9.78 4.36 0.68
N SER A 108 -9.65 3.17 1.25
CA SER A 108 -10.81 2.42 1.72
C SER A 108 -11.63 3.21 2.74
N GLY A 109 -12.94 3.30 2.54
CA GLY A 109 -13.85 4.13 3.34
C GLY A 109 -13.94 5.59 2.87
N GLY A 110 -13.30 5.96 1.73
CA GLY A 110 -13.41 7.25 1.09
C GLY A 110 -12.81 8.41 1.90
N ASP A 111 -13.20 9.65 1.57
CA ASP A 111 -12.63 10.87 2.15
C ASP A 111 -12.79 10.97 3.68
N GLU A 112 -13.82 10.36 4.26
CA GLU A 112 -13.99 10.32 5.71
C GLU A 112 -12.84 9.56 6.38
N ALA A 113 -12.35 8.49 5.74
CA ALA A 113 -11.24 7.68 6.22
C ALA A 113 -9.88 8.43 6.27
N LEU A 114 -9.77 9.57 5.60
CA LEU A 114 -8.59 10.45 5.73
C LEU A 114 -8.47 11.05 7.14
N ARG A 115 -9.58 11.26 7.83
CA ARG A 115 -9.66 11.96 9.12
C ARG A 115 -10.06 11.08 10.28
N ARG A 116 -10.70 9.94 10.03
CA ARG A 116 -11.23 9.02 11.05
C ARG A 116 -10.90 7.58 10.68
N SER A 117 -10.90 6.68 11.67
CA SER A 117 -10.87 5.24 11.39
C SER A 117 -12.27 4.78 10.98
N ILE A 118 -12.34 4.01 9.89
CA ILE A 118 -13.58 3.37 9.43
C ILE A 118 -13.38 1.87 9.59
N GLU A 119 -13.99 1.32 10.64
CA GLU A 119 -13.86 -0.09 10.96
C GLU A 119 -14.40 -1.00 9.84
N GLY A 120 -13.67 -2.08 9.55
CA GLY A 120 -14.04 -3.06 8.53
C GLY A 120 -13.92 -2.60 7.09
N ALA A 121 -13.52 -1.35 6.82
CA ALA A 121 -13.36 -0.84 5.47
C ALA A 121 -12.27 -1.61 4.70
N GLU A 122 -11.19 -2.00 5.37
CA GLU A 122 -10.07 -2.74 4.75
C GLU A 122 -10.44 -4.15 4.23
N ASP A 123 -11.54 -4.72 4.76
CA ASP A 123 -12.02 -6.04 4.39
C ASP A 123 -13.10 -6.00 3.29
N ASN A 124 -13.51 -4.81 2.84
CA ASN A 124 -14.57 -4.65 1.84
C ASN A 124 -14.03 -4.73 0.39
N ALA A 125 -13.87 -5.96 -0.09
CA ALA A 125 -13.40 -6.24 -1.44
C ALA A 125 -14.29 -5.64 -2.54
N THR A 126 -15.61 -5.63 -2.33
CA THR A 126 -16.58 -5.12 -3.32
C THR A 126 -16.49 -3.61 -3.50
N GLU A 127 -16.20 -2.87 -2.42
CA GLU A 127 -16.05 -1.42 -2.49
C GLU A 127 -14.84 -1.01 -3.30
N ALA A 128 -13.73 -1.75 -3.20
CA ALA A 128 -12.53 -1.51 -4.00
C ALA A 128 -12.82 -1.50 -5.51
N ILE A 129 -13.64 -2.45 -5.97
CA ILE A 129 -14.02 -2.54 -7.38
C ILE A 129 -14.87 -1.33 -7.79
N LYS A 130 -15.86 -0.96 -6.97
CA LYS A 130 -16.73 0.21 -7.23
C LYS A 130 -15.92 1.51 -7.29
N ASP A 131 -14.98 1.70 -6.35
CA ASP A 131 -14.13 2.88 -6.31
C ASP A 131 -13.29 3.00 -7.60
N LEU A 132 -12.83 1.87 -8.14
CA LEU A 132 -12.05 1.84 -9.37
C LEU A 132 -12.89 1.93 -10.66
N GLU A 133 -14.11 1.38 -10.68
CA GLU A 133 -14.98 1.41 -11.87
C GLU A 133 -15.26 2.83 -12.36
N GLY A 134 -15.39 3.79 -11.43
CA GLY A 134 -15.59 5.21 -11.75
C GLY A 134 -14.46 5.81 -12.58
N PHE A 135 -13.24 5.28 -12.46
CA PHE A 135 -12.06 5.77 -13.17
C PHE A 135 -11.82 5.10 -14.52
N LYS A 136 -12.52 3.99 -14.84
CA LYS A 136 -12.38 3.26 -16.12
C LYS A 136 -10.91 2.91 -16.42
N LEU A 137 -10.25 2.22 -15.47
CA LEU A 137 -8.87 1.77 -15.64
C LEU A 137 -8.68 1.01 -16.97
N ASP A 138 -7.52 1.21 -17.59
CA ASP A 138 -7.13 0.50 -18.81
C ASP A 138 -5.64 0.07 -18.78
N ASN A 139 -5.16 -0.49 -19.89
CA ASN A 139 -3.81 -1.02 -20.02
C ASN A 139 -2.69 0.04 -20.07
N LYS A 140 -3.02 1.33 -20.01
CA LYS A 140 -2.05 2.42 -19.90
C LYS A 140 -1.81 2.84 -18.47
N ASP A 141 -2.70 2.45 -17.55
CA ASP A 141 -2.65 2.84 -16.15
C ASP A 141 -1.69 1.93 -15.35
N THR A 142 -1.19 2.45 -14.25
CA THR A 142 -0.48 1.69 -13.22
C THR A 142 -1.23 1.81 -11.89
N LEU A 143 -1.47 0.69 -11.20
CA LEU A 143 -2.04 0.67 -9.87
C LEU A 143 -1.01 0.16 -8.86
N ILE A 144 -0.77 0.93 -7.81
CA ILE A 144 0.13 0.63 -6.69
C ILE A 144 -0.73 0.40 -5.45
N GLY A 145 -0.85 -0.86 -5.05
CA GLY A 145 -1.48 -1.24 -3.80
C GLY A 145 -0.51 -1.09 -2.63
N ILE A 146 -0.97 -0.54 -1.51
CA ILE A 146 -0.15 -0.34 -0.30
C ILE A 146 -0.84 -1.00 0.89
N SER A 147 -0.14 -1.95 1.54
CA SER A 147 -0.62 -2.62 2.76
C SER A 147 0.56 -3.17 3.56
N CYS A 148 0.67 -2.84 4.84
CA CYS A 148 1.75 -3.37 5.69
C CYS A 148 1.68 -4.90 5.76
N SER A 149 0.56 -5.46 6.17
CA SER A 149 0.37 -6.91 6.33
C SER A 149 0.31 -7.67 5.01
N GLY A 150 -0.12 -7.01 3.92
CA GLY A 150 -0.42 -7.66 2.65
C GLY A 150 -1.73 -8.44 2.65
N ALA A 151 -2.59 -8.28 3.69
CA ALA A 151 -3.81 -9.07 3.88
C ALA A 151 -5.11 -8.27 3.70
N ALA A 152 -5.04 -6.98 3.37
CA ALA A 152 -6.21 -6.14 3.19
C ALA A 152 -6.99 -6.55 1.93
N SER A 153 -8.17 -7.14 2.10
CA SER A 153 -9.01 -7.64 0.98
C SER A 153 -9.37 -6.53 -0.01
N TYR A 154 -9.59 -5.31 0.48
CA TYR A 154 -9.79 -4.13 -0.34
C TYR A 154 -8.64 -3.92 -1.34
N VAL A 155 -7.39 -3.92 -0.87
CA VAL A 155 -6.22 -3.68 -1.72
C VAL A 155 -6.00 -4.84 -2.70
N ILE A 156 -6.18 -6.07 -2.23
CA ILE A 156 -6.06 -7.29 -3.04
C ILE A 156 -7.04 -7.24 -4.21
N SER A 157 -8.32 -6.96 -3.93
CA SER A 157 -9.35 -6.89 -4.97
C SER A 157 -9.13 -5.75 -5.95
N ALA A 158 -8.57 -4.61 -5.49
CA ALA A 158 -8.18 -3.52 -6.37
C ALA A 158 -7.07 -3.93 -7.35
N LEU A 159 -6.05 -4.65 -6.86
CA LEU A 159 -4.95 -5.15 -7.69
C LEU A 159 -5.43 -6.17 -8.72
N ASP A 160 -6.30 -7.10 -8.31
CA ASP A 160 -6.85 -8.11 -9.23
C ASP A 160 -7.72 -7.47 -10.30
N HIS A 161 -8.61 -6.54 -9.91
CA HIS A 161 -9.44 -5.80 -10.86
C HIS A 161 -8.59 -5.01 -11.88
N ALA A 162 -7.54 -4.32 -11.41
CA ALA A 162 -6.63 -3.58 -12.29
C ALA A 162 -5.91 -4.51 -13.27
N ARG A 163 -5.47 -5.67 -12.80
CA ARG A 163 -4.81 -6.69 -13.64
C ARG A 163 -5.75 -7.24 -14.73
N GLU A 164 -7.01 -7.48 -14.40
CA GLU A 164 -8.04 -7.90 -15.36
C GLU A 164 -8.29 -6.86 -16.45
N ARG A 165 -8.10 -5.56 -16.13
CA ARG A 165 -8.19 -4.44 -17.09
C ARG A 165 -6.90 -4.22 -17.90
N GLY A 166 -5.86 -5.01 -17.64
CA GLY A 166 -4.57 -4.92 -18.33
C GLY A 166 -3.63 -3.85 -17.78
N ALA A 167 -3.99 -3.18 -16.68
CA ALA A 167 -3.13 -2.21 -16.02
C ALA A 167 -1.89 -2.88 -15.40
N SER A 168 -0.77 -2.16 -15.34
CA SER A 168 0.39 -2.60 -14.57
C SER A 168 0.08 -2.53 -13.07
N THR A 169 0.50 -3.55 -12.31
CA THR A 169 0.24 -3.60 -10.87
C THR A 169 1.51 -3.76 -10.07
N THR A 170 1.58 -3.05 -8.94
CA THR A 170 2.64 -3.20 -7.92
C THR A 170 1.99 -3.32 -6.56
N TYR A 171 2.53 -4.18 -5.69
CA TYR A 171 2.09 -4.31 -4.31
C TYR A 171 3.22 -3.97 -3.36
N ILE A 172 3.06 -2.90 -2.58
CA ILE A 172 4.01 -2.49 -1.53
C ILE A 172 3.55 -3.11 -0.22
N VAL A 173 4.37 -4.01 0.32
CA VAL A 173 4.08 -4.73 1.57
C VAL A 173 5.34 -4.77 2.44
N THR A 174 5.16 -4.89 3.76
CA THR A 174 6.27 -5.07 4.71
C THR A 174 6.39 -6.53 5.16
N ASN A 175 5.44 -7.38 4.80
CA ASN A 175 5.49 -8.80 5.05
C ASN A 175 6.19 -9.52 3.89
N PRO A 176 7.25 -10.35 4.15
CA PRO A 176 7.99 -11.04 3.10
C PRO A 176 7.18 -12.15 2.39
N GLN A 177 6.09 -12.58 2.97
CA GLN A 177 5.16 -13.56 2.39
C GLN A 177 3.75 -12.96 2.33
N PRO A 178 3.47 -12.04 1.42
CA PRO A 178 2.12 -11.53 1.25
C PRO A 178 1.19 -12.67 0.81
N HIS A 179 -0.05 -12.65 1.26
CA HIS A 179 -1.06 -13.64 0.91
C HIS A 179 -1.46 -13.62 -0.58
N MET A 180 -0.80 -12.76 -1.36
CA MET A 180 -0.93 -12.69 -2.82
C MET A 180 0.40 -13.00 -3.49
N MET A 181 0.47 -14.12 -4.12
CA MET A 181 1.28 -14.37 -5.31
C MET A 181 0.50 -15.23 -6.29
#